data_fb962bdffb645d40b5f85541a4d7617c
#
_entry.id   fb962bdffb645d40b5f85541a4d7617c
#
_cell.length_a   1.000
_cell.length_b   1.000
_cell.length_c   1.000
_cell.angle_alpha   90.00
_cell.angle_beta   90.00
_cell.angle_gamma   90.00
#
_symmetry.space_group_name_H-M   'P 1'
#
loop_
_entity.id
_entity.type
_entity.pdbx_description
1 polymer ?
#
loop_
_entity_poly.entity_id
_entity_poly.type
_entity_poly.pdbx_seq_one_letter_code
_entity_poly.pdbx_strand_id
1 'polypeptide(L)'
;MITENKVEKYLTRRKIYSPIIIWFIFFFLVIQACSIGGKPRYEIENYILDYQSPTSEKQAQLDGTIRFDRFTITSAYNTQNMIFRTDNYSLDFFNYNRWAVNPTDMVADNLLRDMQASGLFHAVFSRYAMEEANFLLQGGIGEFFLRVEKDSKIAVISLEITLKNSNHVEANKRIIFQKKYQHEELLTEQTPRGYCQAMSQALKIISQQIIIDVYQAIKESS
;
A
#
# COMPACT_ATOMS: atom_id res chain seq x y z
N MET A 1 80.86 -17.67 57.88
CA MET A 1 80.29 -16.44 58.40
C MET A 1 80.24 -15.43 57.26
N ILE A 2 79.53 -15.71 56.23
CA ILE A 2 79.24 -14.88 55.05
C ILE A 2 78.03 -15.59 54.43
N THR A 3 76.87 -14.98 54.47
CA THR A 3 75.82 -15.20 53.49
C THR A 3 74.46 -14.63 54.02
N GLU A 4 74.29 -13.33 54.01
CA GLU A 4 73.03 -12.73 54.27
C GLU A 4 72.90 -11.35 53.56
N ASN A 5 73.10 -11.32 52.27
CA ASN A 5 72.98 -10.01 51.59
C ASN A 5 72.64 -10.11 50.08
N LYS A 6 71.92 -11.15 49.67
CA LYS A 6 71.65 -11.30 48.22
C LYS A 6 70.19 -11.60 47.88
N VAL A 7 69.29 -11.60 48.81
CA VAL A 7 67.88 -11.93 48.58
C VAL A 7 66.96 -10.67 48.55
N GLU A 8 67.41 -9.55 49.07
CA GLU A 8 66.59 -8.33 49.19
C GLU A 8 66.56 -7.44 47.92
N LYS A 9 67.19 -7.83 46.84
CA LYS A 9 67.35 -6.97 45.62
C LYS A 9 66.34 -7.28 44.48
N TYR A 10 65.46 -8.23 44.68
CA TYR A 10 64.49 -8.65 43.61
C TYR A 10 63.06 -8.28 43.82
N LEU A 11 62.68 -7.60 44.92
CA LEU A 11 61.23 -7.36 45.23
C LEU A 11 60.76 -5.92 45.08
N THR A 12 61.51 -4.98 44.49
CA THR A 12 60.98 -3.60 44.34
C THR A 12 61.25 -3.02 42.96
N ARG A 13 60.73 -3.66 41.92
CA ARG A 13 60.40 -2.97 40.67
C ARG A 13 58.92 -2.96 40.45
N ARG A 14 58.13 -2.29 41.32
CA ARG A 14 56.80 -1.78 40.97
C ARG A 14 57.07 -0.74 39.86
N LYS A 15 56.73 -1.12 38.62
CA LYS A 15 56.58 -0.12 37.54
C LYS A 15 55.45 0.80 37.94
N ILE A 16 55.79 1.93 38.53
CA ILE A 16 54.87 3.04 38.74
C ILE A 16 54.57 3.56 37.31
N TYR A 17 53.48 3.07 36.72
CA TYR A 17 52.98 3.66 35.49
C TYR A 17 52.70 5.12 35.82
N SER A 18 53.32 6.06 35.11
CA SER A 18 53.11 7.49 35.29
C SER A 18 51.58 7.76 35.27
N PRO A 19 51.04 8.52 36.21
CA PRO A 19 49.62 8.86 36.25
C PRO A 19 49.15 9.45 34.91
N ILE A 20 50.05 10.00 34.11
CA ILE A 20 49.80 10.48 32.75
C ILE A 20 49.39 9.35 31.80
N ILE A 21 50.01 8.15 31.91
CA ILE A 21 49.67 6.99 31.07
C ILE A 21 48.28 6.46 31.43
N ILE A 22 47.95 6.41 32.70
CA ILE A 22 46.62 5.99 33.16
C ILE A 22 45.56 6.97 32.69
N TRP A 23 45.86 8.26 32.71
CA TRP A 23 44.95 9.34 32.24
C TRP A 23 44.75 9.27 30.71
N PHE A 24 45.80 8.95 29.94
CA PHE A 24 45.72 8.73 28.49
C PHE A 24 44.89 7.51 28.13
N ILE A 25 45.01 6.39 28.86
CA ILE A 25 44.23 5.17 28.65
C ILE A 25 42.74 5.44 28.97
N PHE A 26 42.46 6.15 30.03
CA PHE A 26 41.10 6.51 30.40
C PHE A 26 40.46 7.48 29.38
N PHE A 27 41.20 8.43 28.87
CA PHE A 27 40.77 9.35 27.82
C PHE A 27 40.49 8.63 26.49
N PHE A 28 41.31 7.64 26.14
CA PHE A 28 41.11 6.82 24.93
C PHE A 28 39.89 5.88 25.05
N LEU A 29 39.60 5.38 26.24
CA LEU A 29 38.38 4.56 26.51
C LEU A 29 37.07 5.37 26.42
N VAL A 30 37.09 6.64 26.82
CA VAL A 30 35.93 7.53 26.77
C VAL A 30 35.58 7.91 25.31
N ILE A 31 36.59 8.05 24.43
CA ILE A 31 36.37 8.38 23.02
C ILE A 31 35.69 7.21 22.25
N GLN A 32 35.93 5.97 22.65
CA GLN A 32 35.30 4.78 22.03
C GLN A 32 33.84 4.62 22.37
N ALA A 33 33.36 5.22 23.47
CA ALA A 33 31.96 5.10 23.91
C ALA A 33 30.96 5.90 23.05
N CYS A 34 31.40 6.88 22.26
CA CYS A 34 30.53 7.69 21.41
C CYS A 34 30.19 7.07 20.03
N SER A 35 30.76 5.90 19.68
CA SER A 35 30.68 5.35 18.34
C SER A 35 29.64 4.23 18.16
N ILE A 36 28.91 3.85 19.22
CA ILE A 36 27.97 2.67 19.18
C ILE A 36 26.51 3.10 18.99
N GLY A 37 26.22 4.37 18.80
CA GLY A 37 24.89 4.89 18.53
C GLY A 37 24.56 4.95 17.04
N GLY A 38 24.75 3.88 16.27
CA GLY A 38 24.18 3.77 14.93
C GLY A 38 22.64 3.88 15.05
N LYS A 39 22.04 4.98 14.52
CA LYS A 39 20.59 5.05 14.42
C LYS A 39 20.11 3.79 13.68
N PRO A 40 19.11 3.08 14.21
CA PRO A 40 18.56 1.94 13.49
C PRO A 40 18.21 2.40 12.07
N ARG A 41 18.71 1.68 11.08
CA ARG A 41 18.39 1.95 9.66
C ARG A 41 16.95 1.53 9.47
N TYR A 42 16.02 2.47 9.58
CA TYR A 42 14.63 2.21 9.27
C TYR A 42 14.53 2.05 7.75
N GLU A 43 14.25 0.83 7.32
CA GLU A 43 13.94 0.55 5.92
C GLU A 43 12.47 0.87 5.66
N ILE A 44 12.22 1.51 4.52
CA ILE A 44 10.85 1.76 4.07
C ILE A 44 10.34 0.48 3.42
N GLU A 45 9.27 -0.07 3.96
CA GLU A 45 8.55 -1.20 3.39
C GLU A 45 7.50 -0.72 2.40
N ASN A 46 7.50 -1.33 1.21
CA ASN A 46 6.56 -1.00 0.15
C ASN A 46 5.57 -2.14 -0.04
N TYR A 47 4.28 -1.80 -0.11
CA TYR A 47 3.15 -2.72 -0.21
C TYR A 47 2.39 -2.51 -1.51
N ILE A 48 1.83 -3.57 -2.06
CA ILE A 48 0.90 -3.54 -3.19
C ILE A 48 -0.37 -4.28 -2.84
N LEU A 49 -1.47 -3.95 -3.50
CA LEU A 49 -2.68 -4.76 -3.44
C LEU A 49 -2.47 -6.03 -4.26
N ASP A 50 -2.72 -7.17 -3.63
CA ASP A 50 -2.59 -8.47 -4.27
C ASP A 50 -3.71 -9.40 -3.80
N TYR A 51 -4.42 -9.96 -4.76
CA TYR A 51 -5.47 -10.95 -4.57
C TYR A 51 -5.73 -11.72 -5.87
N GLN A 52 -6.31 -12.88 -5.74
CA GLN A 52 -6.78 -13.64 -6.88
C GLN A 52 -8.06 -13.00 -7.45
N SER A 53 -8.09 -12.74 -8.76
CA SER A 53 -9.27 -12.16 -9.43
C SER A 53 -10.56 -12.91 -9.08
N PRO A 54 -11.67 -12.19 -8.86
CA PRO A 54 -12.93 -12.83 -8.52
C PRO A 54 -13.38 -13.77 -9.63
N THR A 55 -13.95 -14.91 -9.25
CA THR A 55 -14.47 -15.88 -10.20
C THR A 55 -15.86 -15.41 -10.64
N SER A 56 -16.06 -15.24 -11.93
CA SER A 56 -17.39 -14.96 -12.49
C SER A 56 -18.18 -16.26 -12.62
N GLU A 57 -19.49 -16.20 -12.36
CA GLU A 57 -20.39 -17.27 -12.73
C GLU A 57 -20.34 -17.48 -14.25
N LYS A 58 -20.59 -18.73 -14.72
CA LYS A 58 -20.61 -19.06 -16.15
C LYS A 58 -21.76 -18.31 -16.83
N GLN A 59 -21.47 -17.13 -17.35
CA GLN A 59 -22.37 -16.34 -18.18
C GLN A 59 -21.85 -16.29 -19.61
N ALA A 60 -22.73 -16.04 -20.58
CA ALA A 60 -22.33 -15.89 -21.98
C ALA A 60 -21.48 -14.61 -22.13
N GLN A 61 -20.38 -14.70 -22.87
CA GLN A 61 -19.58 -13.52 -23.21
C GLN A 61 -20.41 -12.55 -24.06
N LEU A 62 -20.38 -11.27 -23.68
CA LEU A 62 -21.01 -10.20 -24.47
C LEU A 62 -20.07 -9.73 -25.58
N ASP A 63 -20.66 -9.36 -26.73
CA ASP A 63 -19.93 -8.81 -27.88
C ASP A 63 -19.59 -7.31 -27.69
N GLY A 64 -19.34 -6.90 -26.47
CA GLY A 64 -19.03 -5.55 -26.07
C GLY A 64 -17.54 -5.38 -25.77
N THR A 65 -16.97 -4.27 -26.25
CA THR A 65 -15.59 -3.87 -25.90
C THR A 65 -15.62 -2.71 -24.91
N ILE A 66 -14.76 -2.78 -23.90
CA ILE A 66 -14.66 -1.77 -22.83
C ILE A 66 -13.26 -1.17 -22.84
N ARG A 67 -13.15 0.14 -22.77
CA ARG A 67 -11.88 0.84 -22.52
C ARG A 67 -11.95 1.55 -21.17
N PHE A 68 -10.93 1.34 -20.37
CA PHE A 68 -10.72 2.12 -19.17
C PHE A 68 -10.32 3.54 -19.53
N ASP A 69 -10.93 4.52 -18.88
CA ASP A 69 -10.47 5.91 -18.91
C ASP A 69 -9.60 6.20 -17.66
N ARG A 70 -9.15 7.42 -17.53
CA ARG A 70 -8.34 7.83 -16.39
C ARG A 70 -9.15 7.74 -15.10
N PHE A 71 -8.63 7.00 -14.13
CA PHE A 71 -9.15 7.01 -12.77
C PHE A 71 -8.64 8.26 -12.04
N THR A 72 -9.45 8.75 -11.12
CA THR A 72 -9.14 9.87 -10.23
C THR A 72 -9.20 9.42 -8.79
N ILE A 73 -8.67 10.23 -7.87
CA ILE A 73 -8.73 9.99 -6.43
C ILE A 73 -8.89 11.31 -5.69
N THR A 74 -9.64 11.30 -4.60
CA THR A 74 -9.72 12.44 -3.69
C THR A 74 -8.31 12.88 -3.25
N SER A 75 -8.03 14.18 -3.33
CA SER A 75 -6.68 14.73 -3.12
C SER A 75 -6.03 14.31 -1.80
N ALA A 76 -6.81 14.12 -0.75
CA ALA A 76 -6.33 13.66 0.55
C ALA A 76 -5.67 12.27 0.50
N TYR A 77 -6.07 11.42 -0.45
CA TYR A 77 -5.55 10.05 -0.61
C TYR A 77 -4.63 9.90 -1.83
N ASN A 78 -4.37 10.99 -2.56
CA ASN A 78 -3.50 10.97 -3.74
C ASN A 78 -2.01 10.97 -3.35
N THR A 79 -1.57 9.92 -2.71
CA THR A 79 -0.21 9.76 -2.20
C THR A 79 0.13 8.28 -2.08
N GLN A 80 1.43 7.96 -2.09
CA GLN A 80 1.93 6.63 -1.77
C GLN A 80 1.98 6.34 -0.26
N ASN A 81 1.70 7.32 0.60
CA ASN A 81 1.66 7.07 2.03
C ASN A 81 0.46 6.17 2.38
N MET A 82 0.68 5.19 3.25
CA MET A 82 -0.39 4.40 3.84
C MET A 82 -1.09 5.25 4.91
N ILE A 83 -2.28 5.73 4.56
CA ILE A 83 -3.05 6.68 5.38
C ILE A 83 -3.90 5.96 6.40
N PHE A 84 -3.98 6.51 7.61
CA PHE A 84 -4.94 6.12 8.62
C PHE A 84 -5.63 7.32 9.26
N ARG A 85 -6.80 7.07 9.87
CA ARG A 85 -7.60 8.06 10.58
C ARG A 85 -8.04 7.49 11.92
N THR A 86 -7.91 8.30 12.97
CA THR A 86 -8.36 7.98 14.34
C THR A 86 -9.67 8.69 14.69
N ASP A 87 -10.05 9.69 13.92
CA ASP A 87 -11.30 10.44 14.01
C ASP A 87 -11.71 11.01 12.65
N ASN A 88 -12.82 11.74 12.59
CA ASN A 88 -13.37 12.27 11.34
C ASN A 88 -12.62 13.50 10.80
N TYR A 89 -11.77 14.14 11.59
CA TYR A 89 -11.14 15.42 11.26
C TYR A 89 -9.63 15.31 11.05
N SER A 90 -9.00 14.21 11.52
CA SER A 90 -7.56 13.99 11.40
C SER A 90 -7.23 12.96 10.34
N LEU A 91 -6.06 13.12 9.75
CA LEU A 91 -5.46 12.20 8.81
C LEU A 91 -3.98 12.11 9.14
N ASP A 92 -3.47 10.89 9.25
CA ASP A 92 -2.07 10.60 9.51
C ASP A 92 -1.59 9.47 8.61
N PHE A 93 -0.30 9.15 8.61
CA PHE A 93 0.27 8.12 7.76
C PHE A 93 1.38 7.35 8.48
N PHE A 94 1.63 6.13 8.01
CA PHE A 94 2.72 5.30 8.52
C PHE A 94 4.07 5.85 8.07
N ASN A 95 5.01 6.03 9.01
CA ASN A 95 6.32 6.64 8.74
C ASN A 95 7.24 5.77 7.85
N TYR A 96 7.13 4.45 7.96
CA TYR A 96 8.05 3.49 7.34
C TYR A 96 7.36 2.51 6.39
N ASN A 97 6.06 2.68 6.14
CA ASN A 97 5.27 1.80 5.29
C ASN A 97 4.54 2.62 4.24
N ARG A 98 4.64 2.22 2.99
CA ARG A 98 4.08 2.95 1.85
C ARG A 98 3.45 1.99 0.85
N TRP A 99 2.56 2.51 0.05
CA TRP A 99 2.16 1.86 -1.18
C TRP A 99 3.30 1.96 -2.20
N ALA A 100 3.61 0.85 -2.87
CA ALA A 100 4.67 0.81 -3.91
C ALA A 100 4.30 1.68 -5.12
N VAL A 101 3.01 1.80 -5.40
CA VAL A 101 2.42 2.58 -6.50
C VAL A 101 1.31 3.46 -5.94
N ASN A 102 0.96 4.54 -6.64
CA ASN A 102 -0.17 5.37 -6.25
C ASN A 102 -1.47 4.54 -6.20
N PRO A 103 -2.32 4.70 -5.17
CA PRO A 103 -3.58 3.96 -5.06
C PRO A 103 -4.47 4.05 -6.30
N THR A 104 -4.46 5.18 -7.01
CA THR A 104 -5.22 5.36 -8.25
C THR A 104 -4.83 4.32 -9.30
N ASP A 105 -3.54 4.13 -9.51
CA ASP A 105 -3.03 3.19 -10.50
C ASP A 105 -3.22 1.74 -10.02
N MET A 106 -2.95 1.45 -8.73
CA MET A 106 -3.18 0.12 -8.17
C MET A 106 -4.63 -0.34 -8.31
N VAL A 107 -5.59 0.52 -8.00
CA VAL A 107 -7.02 0.19 -8.10
C VAL A 107 -7.42 -0.01 -9.56
N ALA A 108 -7.02 0.90 -10.44
CA ALA A 108 -7.34 0.81 -11.87
C ALA A 108 -6.76 -0.45 -12.53
N ASP A 109 -5.50 -0.77 -12.24
CA ASP A 109 -4.80 -1.93 -12.82
C ASP A 109 -5.41 -3.25 -12.32
N ASN A 110 -5.74 -3.33 -11.01
CA ASN A 110 -6.41 -4.51 -10.46
C ASN A 110 -7.81 -4.71 -11.05
N LEU A 111 -8.60 -3.64 -11.15
CA LEU A 111 -9.95 -3.74 -11.74
C LEU A 111 -9.88 -4.11 -13.23
N LEU A 112 -8.94 -3.54 -13.99
CA LEU A 112 -8.69 -3.92 -15.38
C LEU A 112 -8.36 -5.42 -15.51
N ARG A 113 -7.41 -5.91 -14.71
CA ARG A 113 -7.04 -7.33 -14.66
C ARG A 113 -8.25 -8.22 -14.36
N ASP A 114 -9.05 -7.83 -13.38
CA ASP A 114 -10.22 -8.60 -12.93
C ASP A 114 -11.31 -8.66 -14.02
N MET A 115 -11.57 -7.53 -14.70
CA MET A 115 -12.50 -7.49 -15.83
C MET A 115 -12.02 -8.34 -17.01
N GLN A 116 -10.72 -8.31 -17.32
CA GLN A 116 -10.13 -9.17 -18.34
C GLN A 116 -10.22 -10.65 -17.96
N ALA A 117 -9.89 -10.98 -16.71
CA ALA A 117 -9.93 -12.35 -16.19
C ALA A 117 -11.35 -12.91 -16.10
N SER A 118 -12.38 -12.06 -16.02
CA SER A 118 -13.78 -12.49 -15.97
C SER A 118 -14.22 -13.23 -17.24
N GLY A 119 -13.62 -12.90 -18.40
CA GLY A 119 -14.00 -13.45 -19.71
C GLY A 119 -15.40 -13.08 -20.19
N LEU A 120 -16.08 -12.14 -19.49
CA LEU A 120 -17.48 -11.76 -19.77
C LEU A 120 -17.63 -10.77 -20.93
N PHE A 121 -16.56 -10.10 -21.35
CA PHE A 121 -16.56 -9.09 -22.40
C PHE A 121 -15.68 -9.55 -23.55
N HIS A 122 -16.01 -9.13 -24.79
CA HIS A 122 -15.21 -9.47 -25.97
C HIS A 122 -13.75 -9.00 -25.81
N ALA A 123 -13.55 -7.74 -25.40
CA ALA A 123 -12.24 -7.22 -25.04
C ALA A 123 -12.34 -6.11 -23.97
N VAL A 124 -11.29 -6.01 -23.14
CA VAL A 124 -11.15 -4.94 -22.15
C VAL A 124 -9.77 -4.32 -22.31
N PHE A 125 -9.74 -3.04 -22.63
CA PHE A 125 -8.54 -2.28 -22.96
C PHE A 125 -8.14 -1.35 -21.81
N SER A 126 -6.84 -1.17 -21.64
CA SER A 126 -6.30 -0.18 -20.71
C SER A 126 -6.53 1.26 -21.25
N ARG A 127 -6.36 2.25 -20.40
CA ARG A 127 -6.41 3.68 -20.77
C ARG A 127 -5.35 4.10 -21.79
N TYR A 128 -4.31 3.30 -21.97
CA TYR A 128 -3.22 3.58 -22.92
C TYR A 128 -3.43 2.92 -24.28
N ALA A 129 -4.47 2.10 -24.41
CA ALA A 129 -4.80 1.47 -25.67
C ALA A 129 -5.32 2.49 -26.68
N MET A 130 -4.94 2.32 -27.94
CA MET A 130 -5.39 3.18 -29.05
C MET A 130 -6.69 2.66 -29.67
N GLU A 131 -7.08 1.44 -29.33
CA GLU A 131 -8.28 0.79 -29.85
C GLU A 131 -9.53 1.54 -29.38
N GLU A 132 -10.46 1.73 -30.30
CA GLU A 132 -11.80 2.23 -29.98
C GLU A 132 -12.61 1.13 -29.28
N ALA A 133 -13.46 1.54 -28.35
CA ALA A 133 -14.32 0.63 -27.61
C ALA A 133 -15.76 1.15 -27.58
N ASN A 134 -16.71 0.22 -27.57
CA ASN A 134 -18.14 0.55 -27.49
C ASN A 134 -18.49 1.24 -26.18
N PHE A 135 -17.77 0.89 -25.11
CA PHE A 135 -18.04 1.38 -23.77
C PHE A 135 -16.76 1.97 -23.14
N LEU A 136 -16.96 3.04 -22.36
CA LEU A 136 -15.90 3.71 -21.62
C LEU A 136 -16.21 3.59 -20.12
N LEU A 137 -15.25 3.05 -19.35
CA LEU A 137 -15.35 2.92 -17.90
C LEU A 137 -14.48 3.98 -17.23
N GLN A 138 -15.09 4.87 -16.47
CA GLN A 138 -14.42 5.88 -15.66
C GLN A 138 -14.56 5.53 -14.18
N GLY A 139 -13.51 5.79 -13.39
CA GLY A 139 -13.49 5.55 -11.95
C GLY A 139 -12.99 6.75 -11.15
N GLY A 140 -13.56 6.93 -9.97
CA GLY A 140 -13.12 7.88 -8.96
C GLY A 140 -13.01 7.19 -7.60
N ILE A 141 -11.87 7.32 -6.92
CA ILE A 141 -11.66 6.80 -5.57
C ILE A 141 -12.03 7.91 -4.58
N GLY A 142 -13.11 7.71 -3.85
CA GLY A 142 -13.59 8.65 -2.84
C GLY A 142 -12.86 8.51 -1.51
N GLU A 143 -12.64 7.26 -1.08
CA GLU A 143 -12.02 6.92 0.20
C GLU A 143 -11.02 5.78 0.01
N PHE A 144 -9.85 5.91 0.67
CA PHE A 144 -8.81 4.89 0.64
C PHE A 144 -7.90 5.04 1.88
N PHE A 145 -8.35 4.53 3.02
CA PHE A 145 -7.64 4.71 4.29
C PHE A 145 -7.92 3.59 5.28
N LEU A 146 -7.12 3.52 6.35
CA LEU A 146 -7.34 2.68 7.51
C LEU A 146 -8.07 3.49 8.59
N ARG A 147 -9.26 3.06 8.99
CA ARG A 147 -9.93 3.58 10.18
C ARG A 147 -9.41 2.85 11.41
N VAL A 148 -8.88 3.61 12.38
CA VAL A 148 -8.36 3.10 13.64
C VAL A 148 -9.37 3.43 14.73
N GLU A 149 -9.98 2.42 15.29
CA GLU A 149 -10.90 2.49 16.43
C GLU A 149 -10.20 1.94 17.68
N LYS A 150 -10.85 2.07 18.85
CA LYS A 150 -10.26 1.64 20.13
C LYS A 150 -9.81 0.18 20.12
N ASP A 151 -10.65 -0.71 19.58
CA ASP A 151 -10.44 -2.16 19.66
C ASP A 151 -10.33 -2.83 18.27
N SER A 152 -10.43 -2.05 17.19
CA SER A 152 -10.41 -2.57 15.83
C SER A 152 -9.74 -1.62 14.84
N LYS A 153 -9.29 -2.19 13.74
CA LYS A 153 -8.83 -1.44 12.57
C LYS A 153 -9.55 -1.96 11.34
N ILE A 154 -10.01 -1.05 10.52
CA ILE A 154 -10.88 -1.33 9.39
C ILE A 154 -10.32 -0.65 8.15
N ALA A 155 -10.04 -1.42 7.09
CA ALA A 155 -9.72 -0.87 5.78
C ALA A 155 -10.99 -0.34 5.12
N VAL A 156 -10.97 0.92 4.68
CA VAL A 156 -12.11 1.61 4.06
C VAL A 156 -11.74 1.98 2.63
N ILE A 157 -12.57 1.55 1.69
CA ILE A 157 -12.45 1.92 0.28
C ILE A 157 -13.82 2.30 -0.28
N SER A 158 -13.88 3.38 -1.06
CA SER A 158 -15.05 3.71 -1.86
C SER A 158 -14.65 4.11 -3.27
N LEU A 159 -15.37 3.59 -4.25
CA LEU A 159 -15.21 3.87 -5.67
C LEU A 159 -16.50 4.41 -6.25
N GLU A 160 -16.42 5.39 -7.12
CA GLU A 160 -17.51 5.82 -7.98
C GLU A 160 -17.19 5.40 -9.41
N ILE A 161 -18.06 4.63 -10.04
CA ILE A 161 -17.86 4.12 -11.39
C ILE A 161 -18.94 4.72 -12.30
N THR A 162 -18.49 5.20 -13.46
CA THR A 162 -19.37 5.68 -14.52
C THR A 162 -19.11 4.84 -15.77
N LEU A 163 -20.15 4.16 -16.27
CA LEU A 163 -20.15 3.47 -17.54
C LEU A 163 -20.81 4.34 -18.62
N LYS A 164 -20.14 4.51 -19.74
CA LYS A 164 -20.62 5.30 -20.88
C LYS A 164 -20.67 4.46 -22.15
N ASN A 165 -21.68 4.66 -22.97
CA ASN A 165 -21.73 4.15 -24.34
C ASN A 165 -21.05 5.18 -25.29
N SER A 166 -19.98 4.78 -25.96
CA SER A 166 -19.22 5.65 -26.85
C SER A 166 -19.95 5.96 -28.18
N ASN A 167 -20.91 5.13 -28.56
CA ASN A 167 -21.62 5.24 -29.83
C ASN A 167 -22.72 6.33 -29.84
N HIS A 168 -23.13 6.84 -28.67
CA HIS A 168 -24.09 7.91 -28.59
C HIS A 168 -23.46 9.29 -28.76
N VAL A 169 -24.02 10.11 -29.65
CA VAL A 169 -23.55 11.49 -29.90
C VAL A 169 -23.96 12.43 -28.76
N GLU A 170 -25.19 12.27 -28.26
CA GLU A 170 -25.75 13.14 -27.21
C GLU A 170 -25.16 12.79 -25.84
N ALA A 171 -24.59 13.76 -25.15
CA ALA A 171 -23.88 13.57 -23.89
C ALA A 171 -24.72 12.95 -22.77
N ASN A 172 -26.01 13.33 -22.68
CA ASN A 172 -26.96 12.82 -21.70
C ASN A 172 -27.35 11.35 -21.93
N LYS A 173 -27.30 10.88 -23.19
CA LYS A 173 -27.57 9.49 -23.56
C LYS A 173 -26.35 8.58 -23.48
N ARG A 174 -25.16 9.16 -23.29
CA ARG A 174 -23.93 8.38 -23.17
C ARG A 174 -23.81 7.68 -21.84
N ILE A 175 -24.26 8.28 -20.75
CA ILE A 175 -24.11 7.69 -19.41
C ILE A 175 -25.16 6.58 -19.28
N ILE A 176 -24.67 5.34 -19.12
CA ILE A 176 -25.51 4.17 -18.86
C ILE A 176 -25.82 4.13 -17.36
N PHE A 177 -24.79 4.22 -16.52
CA PHE A 177 -24.96 4.38 -15.07
C PHE A 177 -23.78 5.14 -14.44
N GLN A 178 -24.05 5.70 -13.26
CA GLN A 178 -23.06 6.17 -12.31
C GLN A 178 -23.43 5.62 -10.94
N LYS A 179 -22.50 4.88 -10.30
CA LYS A 179 -22.78 4.16 -9.05
C LYS A 179 -21.60 4.21 -8.11
N LYS A 180 -21.88 4.45 -6.82
CA LYS A 180 -20.91 4.36 -5.74
C LYS A 180 -20.89 2.94 -5.18
N TYR A 181 -19.67 2.40 -5.01
CA TYR A 181 -19.36 1.15 -4.33
C TYR A 181 -18.53 1.47 -3.09
N GLN A 182 -18.83 0.83 -1.98
CA GLN A 182 -18.11 1.02 -0.75
C GLN A 182 -17.99 -0.30 -0.01
N HIS A 183 -16.83 -0.57 0.54
CA HIS A 183 -16.59 -1.73 1.39
C HIS A 183 -15.69 -1.39 2.55
N GLU A 184 -15.96 -2.03 3.68
CA GLU A 184 -15.18 -1.93 4.91
C GLU A 184 -14.77 -3.33 5.32
N GLU A 185 -13.45 -3.56 5.46
CA GLU A 185 -12.90 -4.86 5.79
C GLU A 185 -12.11 -4.78 7.10
N LEU A 186 -12.46 -5.65 8.06
CA LEU A 186 -11.79 -5.72 9.35
C LEU A 186 -10.39 -6.33 9.19
N LEU A 187 -9.38 -5.73 9.82
CA LEU A 187 -8.04 -6.32 9.82
C LEU A 187 -7.98 -7.57 10.69
N THR A 188 -7.45 -8.65 10.13
CA THR A 188 -7.13 -9.87 10.88
C THR A 188 -5.84 -9.71 11.69
N GLU A 189 -4.87 -8.96 11.14
CA GLU A 189 -3.62 -8.60 11.79
C GLU A 189 -3.50 -7.09 11.93
N GLN A 190 -3.20 -6.58 13.11
CA GLN A 190 -3.13 -5.15 13.42
C GLN A 190 -1.83 -4.49 12.92
N THR A 191 -1.34 -4.91 11.75
CA THR A 191 -0.07 -4.52 11.12
C THR A 191 -0.30 -3.79 9.79
N PRO A 192 0.69 -3.07 9.22
CA PRO A 192 0.61 -2.52 7.88
C PRO A 192 0.36 -3.59 6.81
N ARG A 193 0.91 -4.80 6.97
CA ARG A 193 0.64 -5.95 6.12
C ARG A 193 -0.83 -6.37 6.21
N GLY A 194 -1.39 -6.45 7.41
CA GLY A 194 -2.81 -6.74 7.63
C GLY A 194 -3.72 -5.68 6.99
N TYR A 195 -3.31 -4.40 7.02
CA TYR A 195 -4.02 -3.34 6.30
C TYR A 195 -3.99 -3.58 4.78
N CYS A 196 -2.85 -3.96 4.22
CA CYS A 196 -2.74 -4.29 2.80
C CYS A 196 -3.64 -5.47 2.43
N GLN A 197 -3.68 -6.53 3.23
CA GLN A 197 -4.53 -7.72 3.01
C GLN A 197 -6.02 -7.36 3.06
N ALA A 198 -6.45 -6.60 4.08
CA ALA A 198 -7.84 -6.16 4.21
C ALA A 198 -8.25 -5.25 3.04
N MET A 199 -7.41 -4.30 2.63
CA MET A 199 -7.67 -3.43 1.48
C MET A 199 -7.74 -4.23 0.17
N SER A 200 -6.89 -5.25 0.01
CA SER A 200 -6.93 -6.17 -1.14
C SER A 200 -8.24 -6.95 -1.19
N GLN A 201 -8.70 -7.47 -0.06
CA GLN A 201 -9.98 -8.17 0.04
C GLN A 201 -11.17 -7.23 -0.23
N ALA A 202 -11.14 -6.03 0.31
CA ALA A 202 -12.16 -5.01 0.06
C ALA A 202 -12.26 -4.66 -1.43
N LEU A 203 -11.13 -4.44 -2.11
CA LEU A 203 -11.11 -4.16 -3.54
C LEU A 203 -11.63 -5.35 -4.36
N LYS A 204 -11.27 -6.58 -4.00
CA LYS A 204 -11.78 -7.80 -4.66
C LYS A 204 -13.30 -7.86 -4.65
N ILE A 205 -13.92 -7.57 -3.50
CA ILE A 205 -15.39 -7.59 -3.35
C ILE A 205 -16.04 -6.51 -4.21
N ILE A 206 -15.49 -5.30 -4.18
CA ILE A 206 -15.96 -4.18 -5.01
C ILE A 206 -15.79 -4.50 -6.51
N SER A 207 -14.63 -5.04 -6.90
CA SER A 207 -14.34 -5.44 -8.28
C SER A 207 -15.38 -6.43 -8.81
N GLN A 208 -15.72 -7.44 -8.01
CA GLN A 208 -16.76 -8.41 -8.38
C GLN A 208 -18.12 -7.73 -8.60
N GLN A 209 -18.53 -6.81 -7.73
CA GLN A 209 -19.78 -6.07 -7.86
C GLN A 209 -19.79 -5.20 -9.13
N ILE A 210 -18.69 -4.50 -9.40
CA ILE A 210 -18.55 -3.65 -10.60
C ILE A 210 -18.65 -4.51 -11.86
N ILE A 211 -17.98 -5.64 -11.93
CA ILE A 211 -18.02 -6.54 -13.10
C ILE A 211 -19.44 -7.01 -13.38
N ILE A 212 -20.18 -7.40 -12.35
CA ILE A 212 -21.58 -7.86 -12.49
C ILE A 212 -22.48 -6.71 -12.97
N ASP A 213 -22.38 -5.52 -12.38
CA ASP A 213 -23.21 -4.37 -12.76
C ASP A 213 -22.91 -3.90 -14.19
N VAL A 214 -21.62 -3.86 -14.58
CA VAL A 214 -21.20 -3.52 -15.94
C VAL A 214 -21.74 -4.53 -16.94
N TYR A 215 -21.65 -5.82 -16.62
CA TYR A 215 -22.18 -6.89 -17.47
C TYR A 215 -23.70 -6.73 -17.69
N GLN A 216 -24.46 -6.55 -16.63
CA GLN A 216 -25.90 -6.39 -16.72
C GLN A 216 -26.28 -5.12 -17.52
N ALA A 217 -25.63 -4.01 -17.26
CA ALA A 217 -25.88 -2.75 -17.95
C ALA A 217 -25.59 -2.81 -19.46
N ILE A 218 -24.51 -3.50 -19.86
CA ILE A 218 -24.18 -3.71 -21.28
C ILE A 218 -25.21 -4.64 -21.92
N LYS A 219 -25.58 -5.74 -21.25
CA LYS A 219 -26.58 -6.69 -21.74
C LYS A 219 -27.95 -6.05 -21.98
N GLU A 220 -28.36 -5.11 -21.12
CA GLU A 220 -29.64 -4.37 -21.25
C GLU A 220 -29.57 -3.28 -22.33
N SER A 221 -28.38 -2.80 -22.68
CA SER A 221 -28.18 -1.75 -23.69
C SER A 221 -27.91 -2.28 -25.10
N SER A 222 -27.75 -3.59 -25.26
CA SER A 222 -27.52 -4.28 -26.55
C SER A 222 -28.84 -4.76 -27.13
#